data_b284e444abcb6067e10622dc92d2891e
#
_entry.id   b284e444abcb6067e10622dc92d2891e
#
_cell.length_a   1.000
_cell.length_b   1.000
_cell.length_c   1.000
_cell.angle_alpha   90.00
_cell.angle_beta   90.00
_cell.angle_gamma   90.00
#
_symmetry.space_group_name_H-M   'P 1'
#
loop_
_entity.id
_entity.type
_entity.pdbx_description
1 polymer ?
#
loop_
_entity_poly.entity_id
_entity_poly.type
_entity_poly.pdbx_seq_one_letter_code
_entity_poly.pdbx_strand_id
1 'polypeptide(L)'
;MSIRRTKFRRRGILIACLVVCGAALWAPTAQTVPTIDTGSANGAVYVQTNTAPDNYVMVFDRNHDGTLTAAGQVATGGVGKPAGNPPLGIPFLDTAGSVTLSHNGRFLFVVNAGDNTVSSFRVGPHGLQLADVEPSLGSRPVSSTTDDHLLYVLNSEMDSANISGYRIGSHGQLTPIPGSVRDTSQPNGGMPAQIQFDATGNLLTVSERSAGGTGLLDTFRVNHNGVAGPAVAHPSSGEGPFGIAFTKRNQMIVSNEHFPDVLLSSVSSYDVARHGDDVMPIDTEPANAGGACWNVITNNQKYVLVTSPFTFQINSFRIENNGQLTPVNGNSVVATAQGLTLDEALSNDSKYLYVLVDEPTGFAFSEINAYKVNHDGTITLIQTVGPFEGSSSGAAAW
;
A
#
# COMPACT_ATOMS: atom_id res chain seq x y z
N MET A 1 -66.17 39.51 34.40
CA MET A 1 -66.57 38.14 33.97
C MET A 1 -65.32 37.27 34.16
N SER A 2 -65.30 36.54 35.29
CA SER A 2 -64.11 35.82 35.81
C SER A 2 -64.14 34.36 35.31
N ILE A 3 -63.10 33.92 34.69
CA ILE A 3 -62.90 32.52 34.27
C ILE A 3 -61.83 31.90 35.18
N ARG A 4 -62.32 30.94 36.02
CA ARG A 4 -61.51 30.12 36.93
C ARG A 4 -60.66 29.16 36.15
N ARG A 5 -59.32 29.16 36.42
CA ARG A 5 -58.34 28.11 35.94
C ARG A 5 -58.36 26.95 36.96
N THR A 6 -58.71 25.79 36.52
CA THR A 6 -58.69 24.54 37.29
C THR A 6 -57.26 23.93 37.08
N LYS A 7 -56.53 23.69 38.19
CA LYS A 7 -55.22 23.01 38.19
C LYS A 7 -55.45 21.50 38.26
N PHE A 8 -55.06 20.78 37.21
CA PHE A 8 -54.93 19.32 37.25
C PHE A 8 -53.50 18.96 37.78
N ARG A 9 -53.44 18.31 38.94
CA ARG A 9 -52.25 17.67 39.48
C ARG A 9 -52.11 16.30 38.83
N ARG A 10 -51.08 16.12 37.96
CA ARG A 10 -50.63 14.79 37.57
C ARG A 10 -49.58 14.30 38.59
N ARG A 11 -49.90 13.21 39.28
CA ARG A 11 -48.94 12.42 40.06
C ARG A 11 -48.07 11.63 39.08
N GLY A 12 -46.77 11.98 38.96
CA GLY A 12 -45.79 11.19 38.25
C GLY A 12 -45.23 10.11 39.20
N ILE A 13 -45.37 8.87 38.79
CA ILE A 13 -44.66 7.74 39.41
C ILE A 13 -43.23 7.73 38.86
N LEU A 14 -42.24 8.01 39.71
CA LEU A 14 -40.84 7.79 39.40
C LEU A 14 -40.53 6.29 39.55
N ILE A 15 -40.30 5.61 38.44
CA ILE A 15 -39.66 4.29 38.43
C ILE A 15 -38.14 4.56 38.33
N ALA A 16 -37.44 4.35 39.44
CA ALA A 16 -36.00 4.39 39.48
C ALA A 16 -35.45 3.04 38.91
N CYS A 17 -34.99 3.04 37.67
CA CYS A 17 -34.16 1.95 37.15
C CYS A 17 -32.75 2.11 37.69
N LEU A 18 -32.36 1.25 38.65
CA LEU A 18 -30.97 1.07 39.03
C LEU A 18 -30.24 0.37 37.89
N VAL A 19 -29.47 1.13 37.11
CA VAL A 19 -28.44 0.58 36.20
C VAL A 19 -27.20 0.30 37.04
N VAL A 20 -26.99 -0.97 37.37
CA VAL A 20 -25.70 -1.42 37.93
C VAL A 20 -24.72 -1.47 36.80
N CYS A 21 -23.90 -0.41 36.61
CA CYS A 21 -22.71 -0.44 35.76
C CYS A 21 -21.64 -1.30 36.46
N GLY A 22 -21.59 -2.57 36.08
CA GLY A 22 -20.44 -3.41 36.38
C GLY A 22 -19.25 -2.96 35.52
N ALA A 23 -18.38 -2.10 36.07
CA ALA A 23 -17.09 -1.82 35.47
C ALA A 23 -16.22 -3.09 35.62
N ALA A 24 -16.17 -3.91 34.59
CA ALA A 24 -15.16 -4.95 34.48
C ALA A 24 -13.82 -4.23 34.25
N LEU A 25 -12.98 -4.15 35.28
CA LEU A 25 -11.59 -3.76 35.15
C LEU A 25 -10.86 -4.84 34.33
N TRP A 26 -10.72 -4.61 33.04
CA TRP A 26 -9.79 -5.35 32.22
C TRP A 26 -8.38 -4.91 32.62
N ALA A 27 -7.73 -5.71 33.46
CA ALA A 27 -6.29 -5.62 33.63
C ALA A 27 -5.65 -6.04 32.29
N PRO A 28 -4.70 -5.28 31.74
CA PRO A 28 -3.96 -5.74 30.58
C PRO A 28 -3.16 -6.98 31.02
N THR A 29 -3.61 -8.15 30.62
CA THR A 29 -2.76 -9.33 30.63
C THR A 29 -1.63 -9.04 29.68
N ALA A 30 -0.39 -9.02 30.18
CA ALA A 30 0.80 -9.03 29.34
C ALA A 30 0.66 -10.26 28.41
N GLN A 31 0.27 -10.02 27.16
CA GLN A 31 0.27 -11.06 26.15
C GLN A 31 1.75 -11.38 25.90
N THR A 32 2.15 -12.56 26.30
CA THR A 32 3.38 -13.15 25.78
C THR A 32 3.24 -13.15 24.27
N VAL A 33 4.09 -12.38 23.58
CA VAL A 33 4.18 -12.39 22.13
C VAL A 33 4.38 -13.85 21.72
N PRO A 34 3.43 -14.47 21.02
CA PRO A 34 3.65 -15.83 20.56
C PRO A 34 4.83 -15.80 19.61
N THR A 35 5.82 -16.67 19.83
CA THR A 35 6.83 -16.93 18.81
C THR A 35 6.11 -17.51 17.62
N ILE A 36 6.09 -16.76 16.52
CA ILE A 36 5.43 -17.17 15.28
C ILE A 36 6.24 -18.33 14.72
N ASP A 37 5.71 -19.54 14.85
CA ASP A 37 6.27 -20.73 14.22
C ASP A 37 5.68 -20.87 12.82
N THR A 38 6.36 -20.33 11.81
CA THR A 38 5.98 -20.48 10.39
C THR A 38 6.47 -21.83 9.81
N GLY A 39 6.77 -22.80 10.66
CA GLY A 39 7.43 -24.06 10.30
C GLY A 39 6.69 -24.97 9.29
N SER A 40 5.48 -24.62 8.86
CA SER A 40 4.72 -25.35 7.83
C SER A 40 4.10 -24.44 6.75
N ALA A 41 4.30 -23.12 6.81
CA ALA A 41 3.68 -22.18 5.87
C ALA A 41 4.38 -22.20 4.50
N ASN A 42 3.60 -22.20 3.42
CA ASN A 42 4.10 -22.08 2.05
C ASN A 42 4.45 -20.63 1.68
N GLY A 43 4.49 -19.73 2.65
CA GLY A 43 4.74 -18.31 2.56
C GLY A 43 3.92 -17.53 3.58
N ALA A 44 3.96 -16.22 3.50
CA ALA A 44 3.19 -15.34 4.38
C ALA A 44 2.70 -14.09 3.65
N VAL A 45 1.66 -13.46 4.23
CA VAL A 45 1.18 -12.12 3.86
C VAL A 45 1.40 -11.18 5.02
N TYR A 46 1.89 -9.99 4.74
CA TYR A 46 2.24 -8.95 5.71
C TYR A 46 1.45 -7.69 5.41
N VAL A 47 0.79 -7.13 6.40
CA VAL A 47 0.03 -5.87 6.31
C VAL A 47 0.36 -5.03 7.54
N GLN A 48 0.66 -3.74 7.38
CA GLN A 48 0.84 -2.86 8.54
C GLN A 48 -0.49 -2.32 9.04
N THR A 49 -0.60 -2.14 10.37
CA THR A 49 -1.80 -1.56 10.99
C THR A 49 -1.91 -0.06 10.79
N ASN A 50 -0.78 0.62 10.55
CA ASN A 50 -0.66 2.08 10.49
C ASN A 50 -1.23 2.81 11.73
N THR A 51 -1.22 2.16 12.90
CA THR A 51 -1.79 2.69 14.14
C THR A 51 -0.83 3.57 14.94
N ALA A 52 -1.38 4.36 15.86
CA ALA A 52 -0.67 5.13 16.87
C ALA A 52 -1.25 4.79 18.26
N PRO A 53 -0.45 4.76 19.34
CA PRO A 53 0.96 5.20 19.44
C PRO A 53 1.99 4.19 18.91
N ASP A 54 1.60 2.99 18.59
CA ASP A 54 2.47 1.92 18.07
C ASP A 54 1.95 1.41 16.73
N ASN A 55 2.86 1.19 15.78
CA ASN A 55 2.58 0.55 14.51
C ASN A 55 2.98 -0.92 14.55
N TYR A 56 2.23 -1.80 13.88
CA TYR A 56 2.48 -3.24 13.84
C TYR A 56 2.45 -3.77 12.41
N VAL A 57 3.12 -4.89 12.20
CA VAL A 57 2.92 -5.76 11.03
C VAL A 57 2.06 -6.94 11.45
N MET A 58 0.89 -7.06 10.89
CA MET A 58 0.06 -8.27 10.96
C MET A 58 0.66 -9.32 10.04
N VAL A 59 0.76 -10.54 10.51
CA VAL A 59 1.33 -11.69 9.78
C VAL A 59 0.26 -12.75 9.61
N PHE A 60 0.09 -13.19 8.37
CA PHE A 60 -0.81 -14.27 8.00
C PHE A 60 -0.02 -15.37 7.30
N ASP A 61 -0.05 -16.58 7.86
CA ASP A 61 0.52 -17.76 7.20
C ASP A 61 -0.31 -18.11 5.96
N ARG A 62 0.37 -18.26 4.83
CA ARG A 62 -0.26 -18.68 3.58
C ARG A 62 -0.26 -20.21 3.47
N ASN A 63 -1.44 -20.79 3.36
CA ASN A 63 -1.63 -22.20 3.12
C ASN A 63 -1.34 -22.58 1.64
N HIS A 64 -1.19 -23.85 1.37
CA HIS A 64 -0.90 -24.36 0.02
C HIS A 64 -2.00 -24.00 -1.01
N ASP A 65 -3.25 -23.90 -0.56
CA ASP A 65 -4.40 -23.55 -1.39
C ASP A 65 -4.63 -22.04 -1.53
N GLY A 66 -3.72 -21.23 -0.96
CA GLY A 66 -3.75 -19.76 -0.97
C GLY A 66 -4.59 -19.14 0.13
N THR A 67 -5.27 -19.93 0.95
CA THR A 67 -5.97 -19.39 2.13
C THR A 67 -4.97 -18.89 3.19
N LEU A 68 -5.43 -18.00 4.05
CA LEU A 68 -4.63 -17.36 5.08
C LEU A 68 -5.07 -17.80 6.47
N THR A 69 -4.11 -17.97 7.36
CA THR A 69 -4.32 -18.19 8.80
C THR A 69 -3.60 -17.09 9.57
N ALA A 70 -4.29 -16.37 10.44
CA ALA A 70 -3.66 -15.31 11.24
C ALA A 70 -2.58 -15.92 12.14
N ALA A 71 -1.35 -15.41 12.03
CA ALA A 71 -0.20 -15.86 12.80
C ALA A 71 0.17 -14.89 13.94
N GLY A 72 -0.37 -13.67 13.95
CA GLY A 72 -0.14 -12.67 14.97
C GLY A 72 0.32 -11.34 14.40
N GLN A 73 0.94 -10.51 15.23
CA GLN A 73 1.49 -9.21 14.82
C GLN A 73 2.83 -8.94 15.52
N VAL A 74 3.68 -8.15 14.85
CA VAL A 74 4.99 -7.75 15.36
C VAL A 74 5.08 -6.23 15.35
N ALA A 75 5.49 -5.61 16.46
CA ALA A 75 5.68 -4.17 16.54
C ALA A 75 6.77 -3.70 15.58
N THR A 76 6.52 -2.60 14.87
CA THR A 76 7.52 -1.98 13.99
C THR A 76 8.59 -1.22 14.77
N GLY A 77 8.32 -0.83 16.00
CA GLY A 77 9.17 0.05 16.79
C GLY A 77 9.03 1.53 16.42
N GLY A 78 8.11 1.85 15.49
CA GLY A 78 7.75 3.20 15.09
C GLY A 78 6.25 3.45 15.22
N VAL A 79 5.78 4.61 14.78
CA VAL A 79 4.42 5.11 14.93
C VAL A 79 3.73 5.24 13.56
N GLY A 80 2.54 4.68 13.42
CA GLY A 80 1.70 4.86 12.25
C GLY A 80 0.99 6.24 12.24
N LYS A 81 0.30 6.53 11.17
CA LYS A 81 -0.49 7.77 11.02
C LYS A 81 -1.92 7.45 10.59
N PRO A 82 -2.79 7.06 11.54
CA PRO A 82 -4.11 6.52 11.24
C PRO A 82 -5.16 7.55 10.84
N ALA A 83 -4.83 8.84 10.78
CA ALA A 83 -5.79 9.88 10.44
C ALA A 83 -5.13 11.11 9.80
N GLY A 84 -5.91 11.84 9.02
CA GLY A 84 -5.49 13.11 8.44
C GLY A 84 -4.49 12.97 7.29
N ASN A 85 -4.45 11.82 6.61
CA ASN A 85 -3.60 11.65 5.43
C ASN A 85 -4.17 12.43 4.25
N PRO A 86 -3.41 13.39 3.69
CA PRO A 86 -3.85 14.11 2.50
C PRO A 86 -3.81 13.18 1.27
N PRO A 87 -4.62 13.50 0.22
CA PRO A 87 -5.49 14.66 0.14
C PRO A 87 -6.85 14.49 0.81
N LEU A 88 -7.28 13.27 1.14
CA LEU A 88 -8.66 12.96 1.53
C LEU A 88 -8.91 12.97 3.04
N GLY A 89 -7.85 13.04 3.86
CA GLY A 89 -7.99 12.97 5.32
C GLY A 89 -8.41 11.59 5.85
N ILE A 90 -8.13 10.54 5.09
CA ILE A 90 -8.49 9.15 5.36
C ILE A 90 -7.54 8.49 6.37
N PRO A 91 -7.95 7.37 7.02
CA PRO A 91 -7.12 6.74 8.06
C PRO A 91 -5.96 5.89 7.53
N PHE A 92 -5.97 5.47 6.27
CA PHE A 92 -4.87 4.74 5.64
C PHE A 92 -3.91 5.68 4.89
N LEU A 93 -2.76 5.20 4.44
CA LEU A 93 -1.70 6.06 3.89
C LEU A 93 -2.02 6.64 2.51
N ASP A 94 -2.92 6.05 1.75
CA ASP A 94 -3.28 6.46 0.37
C ASP A 94 -2.06 6.53 -0.56
N THR A 95 -1.21 5.51 -0.48
CA THR A 95 0.05 5.36 -1.23
C THR A 95 0.38 3.89 -1.40
N ALA A 96 1.20 3.53 -2.37
CA ALA A 96 1.60 2.15 -2.61
C ALA A 96 3.01 1.86 -2.09
N GLY A 97 3.26 0.64 -1.62
CA GLY A 97 4.58 0.20 -1.20
C GLY A 97 4.99 0.65 0.20
N SER A 98 4.04 0.87 1.11
CA SER A 98 4.31 1.18 2.51
C SER A 98 4.83 -0.04 3.30
N VAL A 99 4.57 -1.24 2.79
CA VAL A 99 5.16 -2.51 3.20
C VAL A 99 5.84 -3.15 1.99
N THR A 100 7.14 -3.41 2.07
CA THR A 100 7.94 -3.91 0.94
C THR A 100 8.73 -5.14 1.37
N LEU A 101 8.62 -6.22 0.61
CA LEU A 101 9.40 -7.44 0.81
C LEU A 101 10.59 -7.45 -0.17
N SER A 102 11.79 -7.80 0.29
CA SER A 102 12.94 -8.01 -0.58
C SER A 102 12.68 -9.13 -1.59
N HIS A 103 13.26 -9.06 -2.80
CA HIS A 103 13.04 -10.04 -3.87
C HIS A 103 13.43 -11.47 -3.46
N ASN A 104 14.42 -11.58 -2.57
CA ASN A 104 14.87 -12.86 -2.02
C ASN A 104 14.06 -13.32 -0.79
N GLY A 105 13.03 -12.58 -0.38
CA GLY A 105 12.15 -12.89 0.74
C GLY A 105 12.80 -12.83 2.14
N ARG A 106 14.03 -12.29 2.26
CA ARG A 106 14.79 -12.31 3.52
C ARG A 106 14.49 -11.15 4.44
N PHE A 107 14.05 -10.02 3.89
CA PHE A 107 13.80 -8.78 4.62
C PHE A 107 12.46 -8.18 4.26
N LEU A 108 11.77 -7.64 5.25
CA LEU A 108 10.57 -6.83 5.09
C LEU A 108 10.87 -5.41 5.59
N PHE A 109 10.40 -4.41 4.86
CA PHE A 109 10.54 -3.00 5.21
C PHE A 109 9.16 -2.37 5.39
N VAL A 110 9.02 -1.52 6.40
CA VAL A 110 7.76 -0.87 6.75
C VAL A 110 8.02 0.58 7.07
N VAL A 111 7.30 1.48 6.45
CA VAL A 111 7.38 2.92 6.75
C VAL A 111 6.48 3.26 7.95
N ASN A 112 6.94 4.15 8.82
CA ASN A 112 6.20 4.65 9.98
C ASN A 112 5.97 6.16 9.78
N ALA A 113 4.82 6.51 9.23
CA ALA A 113 4.54 7.89 8.81
C ALA A 113 4.28 8.85 9.97
N GLY A 114 4.02 8.33 11.18
CA GLY A 114 3.72 9.14 12.37
C GLY A 114 4.94 9.69 13.08
N ASP A 115 6.08 9.02 13.01
CA ASP A 115 7.34 9.42 13.65
C ASP A 115 8.52 9.56 12.68
N ASN A 116 8.27 9.46 11.37
CA ASN A 116 9.26 9.64 10.32
C ASN A 116 10.40 8.62 10.38
N THR A 117 10.06 7.35 10.58
CA THR A 117 11.03 6.25 10.60
C THR A 117 10.70 5.19 9.54
N VAL A 118 11.67 4.33 9.26
CA VAL A 118 11.51 3.09 8.49
C VAL A 118 12.06 1.93 9.29
N SER A 119 11.28 0.86 9.35
CA SER A 119 11.65 -0.36 10.07
C SER A 119 12.06 -1.45 9.09
N SER A 120 13.07 -2.20 9.43
CA SER A 120 13.46 -3.42 8.73
C SER A 120 13.27 -4.64 9.62
N PHE A 121 12.86 -5.74 8.99
CA PHE A 121 12.67 -7.03 9.67
C PHE A 121 13.40 -8.12 8.92
N ARG A 122 13.88 -9.10 9.67
CA ARG A 122 14.31 -10.39 9.12
C ARG A 122 13.10 -11.30 9.02
N VAL A 123 12.92 -11.87 7.83
CA VAL A 123 11.95 -12.93 7.60
C VAL A 123 12.66 -14.28 7.74
N GLY A 124 12.17 -15.15 8.57
CA GLY A 124 12.80 -16.43 8.84
C GLY A 124 11.82 -17.52 9.27
N PRO A 125 12.29 -18.75 9.49
CA PRO A 125 11.42 -19.87 9.86
C PRO A 125 10.72 -19.70 11.21
N HIS A 126 11.16 -18.76 12.02
CA HIS A 126 10.54 -18.42 13.30
C HIS A 126 9.72 -17.12 13.22
N GLY A 127 9.28 -16.74 12.00
CA GLY A 127 8.49 -15.55 11.74
C GLY A 127 9.30 -14.28 11.50
N LEU A 128 8.66 -13.16 11.73
CA LEU A 128 9.19 -11.83 11.49
C LEU A 128 9.92 -11.31 12.74
N GLN A 129 11.16 -10.85 12.59
CA GLN A 129 11.98 -10.29 13.68
C GLN A 129 12.45 -8.88 13.31
N LEU A 130 12.11 -7.90 14.15
CA LEU A 130 12.60 -6.52 13.99
C LEU A 130 14.14 -6.53 14.02
N ALA A 131 14.74 -5.96 12.97
CA ALA A 131 16.19 -5.89 12.80
C ALA A 131 16.73 -4.49 13.06
N ASP A 132 15.98 -3.45 12.63
CA ASP A 132 16.42 -2.07 12.75
C ASP A 132 15.24 -1.10 12.63
N VAL A 133 15.41 0.13 13.16
CA VAL A 133 14.51 1.28 12.98
C VAL A 133 15.37 2.51 12.77
N GLU A 134 15.26 3.13 11.59
CA GLU A 134 16.07 4.27 11.20
C GLU A 134 15.19 5.48 10.85
N PRO A 135 15.66 6.73 11.07
CA PRO A 135 15.00 7.92 10.55
C PRO A 135 14.85 7.84 9.02
N SER A 136 13.68 8.23 8.50
CA SER A 136 13.42 8.23 7.04
C SER A 136 14.14 9.35 6.28
N LEU A 137 14.82 10.25 6.98
CA LEU A 137 15.54 11.43 6.45
C LEU A 137 14.66 12.42 5.68
N GLY A 138 13.37 12.37 5.96
CA GLY A 138 12.33 13.28 5.47
C GLY A 138 11.12 13.23 6.38
N SER A 139 10.01 13.79 5.96
CA SER A 139 8.76 13.79 6.71
C SER A 139 7.70 12.96 6.02
N ARG A 140 6.93 12.22 6.81
CA ARG A 140 5.84 11.37 6.35
C ARG A 140 6.31 10.33 5.31
N PRO A 141 7.14 9.34 5.69
CA PRO A 141 7.47 8.24 4.79
C PRO A 141 6.21 7.44 4.45
N VAL A 142 6.01 7.16 3.15
CA VAL A 142 4.77 6.56 2.65
C VAL A 142 4.99 5.35 1.75
N SER A 143 6.18 5.22 1.17
CA SER A 143 6.52 4.16 0.22
C SER A 143 7.98 3.78 0.35
N SER A 144 8.31 2.55 0.03
CA SER A 144 9.68 2.07 -0.05
C SER A 144 9.86 1.07 -1.20
N THR A 145 11.08 0.92 -1.67
CA THR A 145 11.46 -0.05 -2.69
C THR A 145 12.88 -0.56 -2.46
N THR A 146 13.18 -1.78 -2.90
CA THR A 146 14.50 -2.40 -2.71
C THR A 146 14.96 -3.18 -3.92
N ASP A 147 16.31 -3.21 -4.14
CA ASP A 147 16.99 -4.11 -5.07
C ASP A 147 17.71 -5.27 -4.35
N ASP A 148 17.37 -5.55 -3.08
CA ASP A 148 18.01 -6.49 -2.13
C ASP A 148 19.32 -5.97 -1.48
N HIS A 149 19.95 -4.93 -1.99
CA HIS A 149 21.16 -4.30 -1.44
C HIS A 149 20.92 -2.88 -0.95
N LEU A 150 20.02 -2.19 -1.62
CA LEU A 150 19.60 -0.83 -1.32
C LEU A 150 18.12 -0.81 -0.95
N LEU A 151 17.79 0.05 -0.01
CA LEU A 151 16.42 0.47 0.27
C LEU A 151 16.31 1.95 -0.07
N TYR A 152 15.27 2.35 -0.79
CA TYR A 152 14.89 3.73 -0.94
C TYR A 152 13.50 3.96 -0.34
N VAL A 153 13.37 5.09 0.35
CA VAL A 153 12.14 5.53 1.03
C VAL A 153 11.68 6.82 0.39
N LEU A 154 10.39 6.92 0.11
CA LEU A 154 9.71 8.13 -0.34
C LEU A 154 9.05 8.80 0.87
N ASN A 155 9.40 10.04 1.10
CA ASN A 155 8.81 10.93 2.09
C ASN A 155 7.87 11.91 1.37
N SER A 156 6.61 11.95 1.73
CA SER A 156 5.55 12.63 0.99
C SER A 156 4.86 13.72 1.83
N GLU A 157 5.64 14.55 2.55
CA GLU A 157 5.05 15.75 3.15
C GLU A 157 4.79 16.79 2.06
N MET A 158 3.67 17.54 2.20
CA MET A 158 3.12 18.38 1.12
C MET A 158 4.06 19.49 0.63
N ASP A 159 5.02 19.92 1.44
CA ASP A 159 5.93 21.03 1.14
C ASP A 159 7.42 20.64 1.09
N SER A 160 7.72 19.35 1.19
CA SER A 160 9.10 18.85 1.29
C SER A 160 9.27 17.38 0.84
N ALA A 161 8.57 16.97 -0.20
CA ALA A 161 8.66 15.60 -0.70
C ALA A 161 10.07 15.27 -1.23
N ASN A 162 10.62 14.16 -0.77
CA ASN A 162 11.96 13.69 -1.13
C ASN A 162 12.08 12.16 -1.08
N ILE A 163 13.15 11.65 -1.65
CA ILE A 163 13.58 10.27 -1.50
C ILE A 163 14.87 10.19 -0.67
N SER A 164 15.07 9.07 0.04
CA SER A 164 16.27 8.81 0.82
C SER A 164 16.73 7.35 0.68
N GLY A 165 18.04 7.11 0.62
CA GLY A 165 18.62 5.81 0.34
C GLY A 165 19.38 5.22 1.53
N TYR A 166 19.35 3.89 1.66
CA TYR A 166 20.04 3.09 2.69
C TYR A 166 20.71 1.88 2.07
N ARG A 167 21.82 1.44 2.68
CA ARG A 167 22.39 0.11 2.43
C ARG A 167 21.78 -0.89 3.38
N ILE A 168 21.42 -2.05 2.85
CA ILE A 168 20.88 -3.17 3.65
C ILE A 168 22.06 -4.08 4.05
N GLY A 169 22.28 -4.19 5.36
CA GLY A 169 23.30 -5.09 5.92
C GLY A 169 22.82 -6.55 5.88
N SER A 170 23.74 -7.48 6.07
CA SER A 170 23.48 -8.93 5.99
C SER A 170 22.45 -9.44 7.01
N HIS A 171 22.19 -8.67 8.06
CA HIS A 171 21.19 -8.99 9.10
C HIS A 171 20.01 -8.01 9.08
N GLY A 172 19.87 -7.21 8.04
CA GLY A 172 18.77 -6.28 7.87
C GLY A 172 18.99 -4.88 8.43
N GLN A 173 20.18 -4.58 9.00
CA GLN A 173 20.50 -3.23 9.45
C GLN A 173 20.48 -2.26 8.28
N LEU A 174 19.95 -1.08 8.50
CA LEU A 174 19.88 0.00 7.53
C LEU A 174 20.98 1.02 7.84
N THR A 175 21.79 1.35 6.83
CA THR A 175 22.82 2.39 6.94
C THR A 175 22.51 3.48 5.94
N PRO A 176 22.19 4.71 6.39
CA PRO A 176 21.93 5.83 5.48
C PRO A 176 23.08 6.06 4.52
N ILE A 177 22.77 6.30 3.25
CA ILE A 177 23.77 6.60 2.23
C ILE A 177 24.01 8.11 2.19
N PRO A 178 25.23 8.60 2.51
CA PRO A 178 25.52 10.03 2.50
C PRO A 178 25.24 10.63 1.12
N GLY A 179 24.47 11.73 1.09
CA GLY A 179 24.12 12.43 -0.13
C GLY A 179 23.09 11.72 -1.02
N SER A 180 22.32 10.76 -0.49
CA SER A 180 21.25 10.08 -1.22
C SER A 180 19.89 10.80 -1.18
N VAL A 181 19.72 11.75 -0.29
CA VAL A 181 18.47 12.53 -0.21
C VAL A 181 18.34 13.40 -1.46
N ARG A 182 17.19 13.29 -2.14
CA ARG A 182 16.82 14.07 -3.33
C ARG A 182 15.39 14.52 -3.24
N ASP A 183 15.17 15.80 -3.49
CA ASP A 183 13.81 16.31 -3.67
C ASP A 183 13.19 15.69 -4.93
N THR A 184 11.87 15.49 -4.91
CA THR A 184 11.10 15.20 -6.13
C THR A 184 11.05 16.44 -7.01
N SER A 185 10.59 16.33 -8.25
CA SER A 185 10.54 17.48 -9.16
C SER A 185 9.49 18.51 -8.73
N GLN A 186 8.44 18.08 -8.01
CA GLN A 186 7.44 18.93 -7.40
C GLN A 186 7.39 18.70 -5.87
N PRO A 187 8.41 19.09 -5.12
CA PRO A 187 8.47 18.85 -3.68
C PRO A 187 7.35 19.56 -2.92
N ASN A 188 6.72 20.57 -3.55
CA ASN A 188 5.59 21.31 -3.02
C ASN A 188 4.33 20.96 -3.81
N GLY A 189 3.44 20.13 -3.24
CA GLY A 189 2.14 19.82 -3.81
C GLY A 189 2.13 18.74 -4.91
N GLY A 190 3.24 18.06 -5.16
CA GLY A 190 3.31 16.93 -6.10
C GLY A 190 2.50 15.71 -5.66
N MET A 191 2.25 15.57 -4.37
CA MET A 191 1.51 14.46 -3.77
C MET A 191 2.02 13.08 -4.24
N PRO A 192 3.31 12.76 -4.06
CA PRO A 192 3.86 11.51 -4.54
C PRO A 192 3.22 10.30 -3.86
N ALA A 193 2.96 9.23 -4.65
CA ALA A 193 2.23 8.06 -4.21
C ALA A 193 3.08 6.81 -4.08
N GLN A 194 4.07 6.59 -4.94
CA GLN A 194 4.93 5.41 -4.89
C GLN A 194 6.34 5.73 -5.37
N ILE A 195 7.32 5.02 -4.78
CA ILE A 195 8.67 4.88 -5.32
C ILE A 195 8.91 3.42 -5.73
N GLN A 196 9.52 3.19 -6.90
CA GLN A 196 9.78 1.84 -7.39
C GLN A 196 11.13 1.78 -8.12
N PHE A 197 11.95 0.75 -7.81
CA PHE A 197 13.11 0.40 -8.64
C PHE A 197 12.65 -0.18 -9.98
N ASP A 198 13.36 0.15 -11.04
CA ASP A 198 13.23 -0.54 -12.31
C ASP A 198 13.77 -1.99 -12.22
N ALA A 199 13.54 -2.80 -13.24
CA ALA A 199 13.96 -4.21 -13.26
C ALA A 199 15.51 -4.38 -13.22
N THR A 200 16.28 -3.32 -13.45
CA THR A 200 17.76 -3.36 -13.43
C THR A 200 18.38 -2.95 -12.11
N GLY A 201 17.58 -2.34 -11.19
CA GLY A 201 18.06 -1.76 -9.94
C GLY A 201 18.92 -0.49 -10.09
N ASN A 202 18.95 0.12 -11.29
CA ASN A 202 19.76 1.31 -11.56
C ASN A 202 18.94 2.59 -11.72
N LEU A 203 17.62 2.47 -11.71
CA LEU A 203 16.70 3.57 -11.85
C LEU A 203 15.61 3.48 -10.79
N LEU A 204 15.28 4.60 -10.16
CA LEU A 204 14.09 4.75 -9.33
C LEU A 204 13.08 5.57 -10.11
N THR A 205 11.81 5.25 -9.97
CA THR A 205 10.72 6.08 -10.46
C THR A 205 9.79 6.43 -9.30
N VAL A 206 9.36 7.69 -9.24
CA VAL A 206 8.35 8.20 -8.30
C VAL A 206 7.17 8.70 -9.11
N SER A 207 5.96 8.31 -8.72
CA SER A 207 4.72 8.87 -9.25
C SER A 207 4.30 10.09 -8.44
N GLU A 208 4.09 11.23 -9.09
CA GLU A 208 3.56 12.45 -8.49
C GLU A 208 2.17 12.74 -9.08
N ARG A 209 1.14 12.65 -8.24
CA ARG A 209 -0.26 12.78 -8.68
C ARG A 209 -0.60 14.19 -9.17
N SER A 210 0.02 15.21 -8.62
CA SER A 210 -0.15 16.65 -8.91
C SER A 210 -1.59 17.15 -8.81
N ALA A 211 -1.89 17.97 -7.83
CA ALA A 211 -3.22 18.55 -7.68
C ALA A 211 -3.62 19.38 -8.92
N GLY A 212 -4.54 18.82 -9.74
CA GLY A 212 -5.13 19.51 -10.89
C GLY A 212 -4.30 19.54 -12.17
N GLY A 213 -3.41 18.55 -12.36
CA GLY A 213 -2.62 18.38 -13.60
C GLY A 213 -2.52 16.92 -14.04
N THR A 214 -1.83 16.68 -15.15
CA THR A 214 -1.62 15.31 -15.67
C THR A 214 -0.78 14.45 -14.74
N GLY A 215 -0.02 15.05 -13.81
CA GLY A 215 0.93 14.35 -12.94
C GLY A 215 2.26 14.07 -13.63
N LEU A 216 3.23 13.63 -12.83
CA LEU A 216 4.59 13.38 -13.29
C LEU A 216 5.07 11.98 -12.90
N LEU A 217 6.03 11.49 -13.65
CA LEU A 217 6.85 10.33 -13.35
C LEU A 217 8.29 10.83 -13.23
N ASP A 218 8.78 10.93 -12.00
CA ASP A 218 10.15 11.34 -11.74
C ASP A 218 11.08 10.15 -11.81
N THR A 219 12.14 10.24 -12.60
CA THR A 219 13.19 9.23 -12.64
C THR A 219 14.46 9.71 -11.96
N PHE A 220 15.12 8.80 -11.22
CA PHE A 220 16.37 9.07 -10.52
C PHE A 220 17.36 7.97 -10.85
N ARG A 221 18.43 8.31 -11.56
CA ARG A 221 19.49 7.36 -11.85
C ARG A 221 20.30 7.03 -10.60
N VAL A 222 20.39 5.77 -10.23
CA VAL A 222 21.19 5.31 -9.10
C VAL A 222 22.59 4.92 -9.60
N ASN A 223 23.63 5.53 -9.02
CA ASN A 223 25.01 5.22 -9.40
C ASN A 223 25.54 3.97 -8.65
N HIS A 224 26.72 3.50 -9.03
CA HIS A 224 27.34 2.30 -8.44
C HIS A 224 27.61 2.40 -6.93
N ASN A 225 27.60 3.60 -6.35
CA ASN A 225 27.69 3.81 -4.91
C ASN A 225 26.32 3.81 -4.22
N GLY A 226 25.26 3.55 -4.97
CA GLY A 226 23.88 3.55 -4.45
C GLY A 226 23.30 4.95 -4.22
N VAL A 227 23.91 6.01 -4.77
CA VAL A 227 23.43 7.39 -4.63
C VAL A 227 22.56 7.75 -5.82
N ALA A 228 21.33 8.18 -5.56
CA ALA A 228 20.41 8.71 -6.56
C ALA A 228 20.89 10.07 -7.11
N GLY A 229 20.79 10.27 -8.41
CA GLY A 229 20.97 11.55 -9.10
C GLY A 229 19.77 12.49 -8.84
N PRO A 230 19.75 13.66 -9.50
CA PRO A 230 18.61 14.57 -9.45
C PRO A 230 17.39 13.94 -10.15
N ALA A 231 16.20 14.42 -9.80
CA ALA A 231 14.96 14.07 -10.48
C ALA A 231 14.99 14.51 -11.95
N VAL A 232 14.52 13.64 -12.84
CA VAL A 232 14.18 13.98 -14.23
C VAL A 232 12.68 13.76 -14.38
N ALA A 233 11.94 14.84 -14.60
CA ALA A 233 10.48 14.81 -14.66
C ALA A 233 9.98 14.46 -16.06
N HIS A 234 9.02 13.52 -16.12
CA HIS A 234 8.34 13.11 -17.35
C HIS A 234 6.84 13.26 -17.15
N PRO A 235 6.10 13.88 -18.10
CA PRO A 235 4.64 13.93 -18.02
C PRO A 235 4.05 12.52 -18.04
N SER A 236 3.10 12.23 -17.15
CA SER A 236 2.30 11.00 -17.24
C SER A 236 1.33 11.07 -18.41
N SER A 237 1.06 9.96 -19.10
CA SER A 237 0.04 9.90 -20.15
C SER A 237 -1.39 9.76 -19.61
N GLY A 238 -1.54 9.32 -18.34
CA GLY A 238 -2.80 9.35 -17.60
C GLY A 238 -2.74 10.36 -16.46
N GLU A 239 -3.88 10.90 -16.06
CA GLU A 239 -3.96 11.85 -14.95
C GLU A 239 -3.87 11.14 -13.58
N GLY A 240 -3.14 11.74 -12.63
CA GLY A 240 -2.97 11.22 -11.29
C GLY A 240 -2.25 9.88 -11.23
N PRO A 241 -0.99 9.77 -11.74
CA PRO A 241 -0.23 8.53 -11.65
C PRO A 241 -0.04 8.11 -10.19
N PHE A 242 -0.34 6.84 -9.90
CA PHE A 242 -0.35 6.30 -8.54
C PHE A 242 0.58 5.10 -8.41
N GLY A 243 0.12 3.89 -8.73
CA GLY A 243 0.89 2.66 -8.63
C GLY A 243 1.85 2.47 -9.81
N ILE A 244 3.04 1.93 -9.54
CA ILE A 244 4.08 1.66 -10.52
C ILE A 244 4.54 0.22 -10.40
N ALA A 245 4.57 -0.52 -11.50
CA ALA A 245 5.21 -1.82 -11.57
C ALA A 245 6.06 -1.95 -12.84
N PHE A 246 7.17 -2.67 -12.76
CA PHE A 246 8.04 -2.93 -13.89
C PHE A 246 7.97 -4.38 -14.34
N THR A 247 7.87 -4.59 -15.65
CA THR A 247 8.11 -5.91 -16.23
C THR A 247 9.60 -6.26 -16.20
N LYS A 248 9.94 -7.54 -16.32
CA LYS A 248 11.35 -8.00 -16.45
C LYS A 248 12.05 -7.47 -17.70
N ARG A 249 11.32 -6.91 -18.65
CA ARG A 249 11.85 -6.25 -19.85
C ARG A 249 12.00 -4.74 -19.67
N ASN A 250 11.82 -4.26 -18.46
CA ASN A 250 11.88 -2.85 -18.08
C ASN A 250 10.78 -1.96 -18.68
N GLN A 251 9.66 -2.55 -19.09
CA GLN A 251 8.45 -1.78 -19.40
C GLN A 251 7.79 -1.39 -18.08
N MET A 252 7.47 -0.13 -17.92
CA MET A 252 6.78 0.41 -16.74
C MET A 252 5.28 0.42 -16.99
N ILE A 253 4.51 -0.06 -16.01
CA ILE A 253 3.04 0.03 -15.98
C ILE A 253 2.67 0.98 -14.85
N VAL A 254 1.81 1.95 -15.14
CA VAL A 254 1.35 2.96 -14.18
C VAL A 254 -0.18 2.96 -14.15
N SER A 255 -0.74 2.84 -12.96
CA SER A 255 -2.17 3.08 -12.72
C SER A 255 -2.41 4.57 -12.44
N ASN A 256 -3.47 5.13 -13.01
CA ASN A 256 -3.79 6.56 -12.96
C ASN A 256 -5.17 6.76 -12.33
N GLU A 257 -5.22 7.40 -11.17
CA GLU A 257 -6.45 7.51 -10.37
C GLU A 257 -7.46 8.52 -10.93
N HIS A 258 -7.00 9.53 -11.65
CA HIS A 258 -7.78 10.61 -12.27
C HIS A 258 -8.70 11.34 -11.27
N PHE A 259 -8.18 11.67 -10.08
CA PHE A 259 -8.96 12.40 -9.08
C PHE A 259 -9.14 13.89 -9.46
N PRO A 260 -10.35 14.50 -9.33
CA PRO A 260 -11.55 13.95 -8.69
C PRO A 260 -12.49 13.15 -9.61
N ASP A 261 -12.26 13.11 -10.92
CA ASP A 261 -13.12 12.43 -11.91
C ASP A 261 -12.73 10.95 -12.04
N VAL A 262 -12.73 10.25 -10.91
CA VAL A 262 -12.16 8.89 -10.76
C VAL A 262 -12.67 7.85 -11.77
N LEU A 263 -13.84 8.05 -12.39
CA LEU A 263 -14.37 7.16 -13.42
C LEU A 263 -13.64 7.27 -14.77
N LEU A 264 -12.77 8.27 -14.93
CA LEU A 264 -11.87 8.43 -16.07
C LEU A 264 -10.51 7.79 -15.86
N SER A 265 -10.34 7.04 -14.77
CA SER A 265 -9.10 6.35 -14.43
C SER A 265 -8.63 5.42 -15.55
N SER A 266 -7.31 5.24 -15.63
CA SER A 266 -6.68 4.49 -16.70
C SER A 266 -5.45 3.72 -16.22
N VAL A 267 -4.93 2.83 -17.08
CA VAL A 267 -3.65 2.18 -16.89
C VAL A 267 -2.77 2.46 -18.09
N SER A 268 -1.58 2.97 -17.85
CA SER A 268 -0.62 3.36 -18.89
C SER A 268 0.60 2.45 -18.90
N SER A 269 1.18 2.23 -20.06
CA SER A 269 2.45 1.53 -20.22
C SER A 269 3.49 2.41 -20.91
N TYR A 270 4.75 2.19 -20.55
CA TYR A 270 5.88 2.99 -21.04
C TYR A 270 7.07 2.10 -21.35
N ASP A 271 7.84 2.50 -22.37
CA ASP A 271 9.22 2.05 -22.56
C ASP A 271 10.14 3.02 -21.81
N VAL A 272 10.99 2.49 -20.94
CA VAL A 272 11.87 3.29 -20.10
C VAL A 272 13.31 3.07 -20.54
N ALA A 273 13.97 4.15 -21.00
CA ALA A 273 15.36 4.10 -21.34
C ALA A 273 16.22 3.71 -20.14
N ARG A 274 17.29 2.90 -20.36
CA ARG A 274 18.15 2.35 -19.29
C ARG A 274 18.76 3.39 -18.35
N HIS A 275 18.78 4.66 -18.76
CA HIS A 275 19.32 5.76 -17.97
C HIS A 275 18.25 6.68 -17.40
N GLY A 276 16.95 6.39 -17.68
CA GLY A 276 15.83 7.17 -17.21
C GLY A 276 15.71 8.57 -17.82
N ASP A 277 16.51 8.85 -18.86
CA ASP A 277 16.48 10.14 -19.55
C ASP A 277 15.26 10.28 -20.46
N ASP A 278 14.62 9.16 -20.75
CA ASP A 278 13.46 9.09 -21.63
C ASP A 278 12.45 8.03 -21.12
N VAL A 279 11.21 8.45 -20.96
CA VAL A 279 10.06 7.63 -20.59
C VAL A 279 9.00 7.80 -21.67
N MET A 280 8.96 6.85 -22.61
CA MET A 280 8.11 6.92 -23.79
C MET A 280 6.79 6.18 -23.57
N PRO A 281 5.64 6.85 -23.64
CA PRO A 281 4.37 6.18 -23.55
C PRO A 281 4.17 5.20 -24.72
N ILE A 282 3.68 3.99 -24.40
CA ILE A 282 3.33 2.97 -25.38
C ILE A 282 1.81 2.95 -25.56
N ASP A 283 1.07 2.93 -24.45
CA ASP A 283 -0.37 2.74 -24.44
C ASP A 283 -1.03 3.37 -23.22
N THR A 284 -2.31 3.67 -23.30
CA THR A 284 -3.14 4.10 -22.17
C THR A 284 -4.56 3.58 -22.37
N GLU A 285 -4.97 2.64 -21.52
CA GLU A 285 -6.27 1.99 -21.56
C GLU A 285 -7.17 2.44 -20.42
N PRO A 286 -8.46 2.75 -20.68
CA PRO A 286 -9.42 3.03 -19.62
C PRO A 286 -9.53 1.86 -18.65
N ALA A 287 -9.55 2.16 -17.34
CA ALA A 287 -9.75 1.14 -16.33
C ALA A 287 -11.21 0.64 -16.30
N ASN A 288 -12.18 1.45 -16.76
CA ASN A 288 -13.61 1.20 -16.65
C ASN A 288 -14.06 0.98 -15.18
N ALA A 289 -13.35 1.60 -14.27
CA ALA A 289 -13.51 1.50 -12.82
C ALA A 289 -13.15 2.85 -12.19
N GLY A 290 -13.41 3.03 -10.91
CA GLY A 290 -13.18 4.28 -10.21
C GLY A 290 -11.85 4.31 -9.46
N GLY A 291 -10.91 5.15 -9.94
CA GLY A 291 -9.63 5.39 -9.30
C GLY A 291 -8.68 4.19 -9.38
N ALA A 292 -8.12 3.90 -10.55
CA ALA A 292 -7.08 2.88 -10.69
C ALA A 292 -5.85 3.31 -9.90
N CYS A 293 -5.58 2.64 -8.76
CA CYS A 293 -4.56 3.06 -7.81
C CYS A 293 -3.40 2.06 -7.71
N TRP A 294 -3.50 1.02 -6.92
CA TRP A 294 -2.41 0.03 -6.76
C TRP A 294 -2.34 -0.91 -7.96
N ASN A 295 -1.14 -1.41 -8.27
CA ASN A 295 -0.99 -2.42 -9.32
C ASN A 295 0.15 -3.40 -9.03
N VAL A 296 -0.03 -4.65 -9.50
CA VAL A 296 0.98 -5.71 -9.45
C VAL A 296 1.02 -6.50 -10.75
N ILE A 297 2.22 -6.92 -11.17
CA ILE A 297 2.42 -7.70 -12.41
C ILE A 297 2.65 -9.18 -12.05
N THR A 298 1.94 -10.09 -12.71
CA THR A 298 2.13 -11.53 -12.55
C THR A 298 3.54 -11.98 -12.97
N ASN A 299 4.09 -13.01 -12.31
CA ASN A 299 5.47 -13.49 -12.57
C ASN A 299 5.72 -13.96 -14.01
N ASN A 300 4.66 -14.40 -14.69
CA ASN A 300 4.73 -14.77 -16.11
C ASN A 300 4.75 -13.54 -17.04
N GLN A 301 4.67 -12.32 -16.48
CA GLN A 301 4.70 -11.03 -17.18
C GLN A 301 3.54 -10.82 -18.17
N LYS A 302 2.45 -11.54 -18.00
CA LYS A 302 1.32 -11.50 -18.93
C LYS A 302 0.19 -10.58 -18.49
N TYR A 303 0.05 -10.35 -17.18
CA TYR A 303 -1.06 -9.58 -16.66
C TYR A 303 -0.59 -8.58 -15.62
N VAL A 304 -1.19 -7.40 -15.62
CA VAL A 304 -1.21 -6.47 -14.51
C VAL A 304 -2.60 -6.50 -13.88
N LEU A 305 -2.64 -6.67 -12.55
CA LEU A 305 -3.83 -6.56 -11.73
C LEU A 305 -3.81 -5.17 -11.08
N VAL A 306 -4.98 -4.54 -10.95
CA VAL A 306 -5.10 -3.15 -10.48
C VAL A 306 -6.30 -3.04 -9.56
N THR A 307 -6.14 -2.46 -8.39
CA THR A 307 -7.27 -2.15 -7.50
C THR A 307 -7.83 -0.77 -7.76
N SER A 308 -9.16 -0.67 -7.73
CA SER A 308 -9.94 0.54 -8.02
C SER A 308 -10.92 0.81 -6.88
N PRO A 309 -10.49 1.55 -5.83
CA PRO A 309 -11.21 1.65 -4.57
C PRO A 309 -12.60 2.28 -4.69
N PHE A 310 -12.79 3.31 -5.52
CA PHE A 310 -14.04 4.06 -5.56
C PHE A 310 -15.20 3.31 -6.23
N THR A 311 -14.92 2.19 -6.91
CA THR A 311 -15.93 1.26 -7.44
C THR A 311 -15.82 -0.14 -6.84
N PHE A 312 -14.91 -0.34 -5.85
CA PHE A 312 -14.69 -1.61 -5.14
C PHE A 312 -14.23 -2.74 -6.08
N GLN A 313 -13.57 -2.39 -7.19
CA GLN A 313 -13.26 -3.30 -8.27
C GLN A 313 -11.78 -3.67 -8.30
N ILE A 314 -11.52 -4.83 -8.90
CA ILE A 314 -10.18 -5.26 -9.29
C ILE A 314 -10.21 -5.43 -10.79
N ASN A 315 -9.25 -4.81 -11.47
CA ASN A 315 -9.09 -4.80 -12.90
C ASN A 315 -7.91 -5.69 -13.32
N SER A 316 -7.94 -6.20 -14.53
CA SER A 316 -6.85 -6.97 -15.11
C SER A 316 -6.66 -6.59 -16.57
N PHE A 317 -5.39 -6.37 -16.94
CA PHE A 317 -4.99 -6.12 -18.33
C PHE A 317 -3.91 -7.10 -18.75
N ARG A 318 -4.03 -7.61 -19.94
CA ARG A 318 -2.96 -8.39 -20.55
C ARG A 318 -1.88 -7.45 -21.08
N ILE A 319 -0.63 -7.73 -20.73
CA ILE A 319 0.54 -7.02 -21.22
C ILE A 319 1.03 -7.73 -22.49
N GLU A 320 0.92 -7.07 -23.62
CA GLU A 320 1.37 -7.60 -24.90
C GLU A 320 2.90 -7.52 -25.04
N ASN A 321 3.46 -8.25 -25.99
CA ASN A 321 4.91 -8.27 -26.19
C ASN A 321 5.51 -6.92 -26.55
N ASN A 322 4.75 -6.04 -27.19
CA ASN A 322 5.12 -4.67 -27.53
C ASN A 322 4.81 -3.66 -26.41
N GLY A 323 4.29 -4.11 -25.27
CA GLY A 323 3.92 -3.28 -24.14
C GLY A 323 2.51 -2.72 -24.17
N GLN A 324 1.73 -2.95 -25.23
CA GLN A 324 0.32 -2.58 -25.27
C GLN A 324 -0.47 -3.33 -24.21
N LEU A 325 -1.54 -2.73 -23.74
CA LEU A 325 -2.45 -3.26 -22.74
C LEU A 325 -3.76 -3.70 -23.40
N THR A 326 -4.27 -4.87 -23.03
CA THR A 326 -5.56 -5.36 -23.48
C THR A 326 -6.43 -5.70 -22.29
N PRO A 327 -7.59 -5.05 -22.11
CA PRO A 327 -8.50 -5.36 -21.00
C PRO A 327 -8.94 -6.82 -21.02
N VAL A 328 -8.79 -7.51 -19.88
CA VAL A 328 -9.34 -8.86 -19.70
C VAL A 328 -10.87 -8.78 -19.70
N ASN A 329 -11.53 -9.80 -20.27
CA ASN A 329 -13.00 -9.86 -20.44
C ASN A 329 -13.60 -8.67 -21.26
N GLY A 330 -12.77 -7.90 -21.97
CA GLY A 330 -13.20 -6.78 -22.80
C GLY A 330 -13.58 -5.51 -22.05
N ASN A 331 -13.59 -5.53 -20.69
CA ASN A 331 -13.87 -4.35 -19.86
C ASN A 331 -12.94 -4.22 -18.65
N SER A 332 -11.90 -5.04 -18.56
CA SER A 332 -10.90 -5.14 -17.50
C SER A 332 -11.38 -5.62 -16.13
N VAL A 333 -12.64 -5.42 -15.75
CA VAL A 333 -13.14 -5.79 -14.41
C VAL A 333 -13.17 -7.31 -14.25
N VAL A 334 -12.45 -7.82 -13.24
CA VAL A 334 -12.32 -9.27 -12.97
C VAL A 334 -12.87 -9.67 -11.60
N ALA A 335 -13.08 -8.71 -10.70
CA ALA A 335 -13.78 -8.91 -9.43
C ALA A 335 -14.36 -7.60 -8.88
N THR A 336 -15.34 -7.73 -7.97
CA THR A 336 -15.89 -6.65 -7.17
C THR A 336 -15.89 -7.11 -5.71
N ALA A 337 -15.30 -6.31 -4.82
CA ALA A 337 -15.28 -6.55 -3.38
C ALA A 337 -16.50 -5.92 -2.68
N GLN A 338 -16.57 -6.05 -1.35
CA GLN A 338 -17.65 -5.44 -0.54
C GLN A 338 -17.22 -4.09 0.08
N GLY A 339 -16.04 -3.57 -0.28
CA GLY A 339 -15.49 -2.31 0.22
C GLY A 339 -14.37 -1.78 -0.67
N LEU A 340 -13.70 -0.71 -0.22
CA LEU A 340 -12.61 -0.06 -0.94
C LEU A 340 -11.43 -1.04 -1.12
N THR A 341 -11.12 -1.37 -2.34
CA THR A 341 -9.96 -2.21 -2.68
C THR A 341 -8.70 -1.37 -2.66
N LEU A 342 -7.81 -1.63 -1.71
CA LEU A 342 -6.59 -0.87 -1.48
C LEU A 342 -5.35 -1.66 -1.95
N ASP A 343 -4.28 -1.62 -1.13
CA ASP A 343 -3.03 -2.33 -1.39
C ASP A 343 -3.23 -3.79 -1.76
N GLU A 344 -2.39 -4.25 -2.67
CA GLU A 344 -2.44 -5.62 -3.14
C GLU A 344 -1.05 -6.25 -3.24
N ALA A 345 -0.99 -7.56 -3.05
CA ALA A 345 0.24 -8.33 -3.18
C ALA A 345 0.00 -9.70 -3.83
N LEU A 346 0.90 -10.09 -4.73
CA LEU A 346 0.91 -11.43 -5.30
C LEU A 346 1.79 -12.37 -4.47
N SER A 347 1.34 -13.62 -4.29
CA SER A 347 2.22 -14.68 -3.80
C SER A 347 3.46 -14.79 -4.70
N ASN A 348 4.59 -15.25 -4.16
CA ASN A 348 5.84 -15.39 -4.89
C ASN A 348 5.72 -16.16 -6.22
N ASP A 349 4.80 -17.12 -6.32
CA ASP A 349 4.51 -17.88 -7.55
C ASP A 349 3.38 -17.26 -8.39
N SER A 350 2.81 -16.13 -7.97
CA SER A 350 1.68 -15.41 -8.56
C SER A 350 0.42 -16.24 -8.77
N LYS A 351 0.25 -17.34 -8.01
CA LYS A 351 -0.98 -18.12 -8.05
C LYS A 351 -2.11 -17.48 -7.27
N TYR A 352 -1.77 -16.58 -6.32
CA TYR A 352 -2.72 -15.94 -5.43
C TYR A 352 -2.46 -14.45 -5.35
N LEU A 353 -3.55 -13.68 -5.35
CA LEU A 353 -3.59 -12.25 -5.10
C LEU A 353 -4.26 -12.00 -3.76
N TYR A 354 -3.68 -11.13 -2.96
CA TYR A 354 -4.20 -10.68 -1.67
C TYR A 354 -4.49 -9.18 -1.78
N VAL A 355 -5.72 -8.80 -1.52
CA VAL A 355 -6.19 -7.41 -1.62
C VAL A 355 -6.68 -6.96 -0.27
N LEU A 356 -6.15 -5.87 0.23
CA LEU A 356 -6.67 -5.18 1.40
C LEU A 356 -7.97 -4.48 1.03
N VAL A 357 -9.01 -4.68 1.83
CA VAL A 357 -10.35 -4.13 1.59
C VAL A 357 -10.82 -3.42 2.85
N ASP A 358 -11.12 -2.13 2.74
CA ASP A 358 -11.63 -1.33 3.85
C ASP A 358 -13.14 -1.14 3.78
N GLU A 359 -13.77 -1.08 4.95
CA GLU A 359 -15.18 -0.74 5.08
C GLU A 359 -15.43 0.68 4.55
N PRO A 360 -16.41 0.87 3.61
CA PRO A 360 -16.50 2.11 2.83
C PRO A 360 -17.19 3.29 3.53
N THR A 361 -17.85 3.08 4.66
CA THR A 361 -18.71 4.11 5.26
C THR A 361 -18.10 4.83 6.45
N GLY A 362 -17.08 4.28 7.06
CA GLY A 362 -16.48 4.86 8.27
C GLY A 362 -15.07 4.37 8.54
N PHE A 363 -14.53 3.52 7.66
CA PHE A 363 -13.22 2.90 7.81
C PHE A 363 -13.06 2.19 9.16
N ALA A 364 -14.16 1.57 9.63
CA ALA A 364 -14.21 0.97 10.96
C ALA A 364 -13.36 -0.31 11.06
N PHE A 365 -13.19 -1.00 9.93
CA PHE A 365 -12.39 -2.21 9.85
C PHE A 365 -11.84 -2.44 8.45
N SER A 366 -10.78 -3.24 8.37
CA SER A 366 -10.18 -3.76 7.14
C SER A 366 -10.31 -5.28 7.08
N GLU A 367 -10.22 -5.83 5.87
CA GLU A 367 -10.20 -7.27 5.57
C GLU A 367 -9.16 -7.56 4.50
N ILE A 368 -8.73 -8.80 4.37
CA ILE A 368 -7.95 -9.28 3.22
C ILE A 368 -8.83 -10.23 2.41
N ASN A 369 -9.06 -9.89 1.16
CA ASN A 369 -9.62 -10.82 0.18
C ASN A 369 -8.48 -11.58 -0.50
N ALA A 370 -8.48 -12.91 -0.37
CA ALA A 370 -7.57 -13.81 -1.05
C ALA A 370 -8.24 -14.32 -2.34
N TYR A 371 -7.56 -14.17 -3.47
CA TYR A 371 -8.02 -14.63 -4.78
C TYR A 371 -7.03 -15.60 -5.38
N LYS A 372 -7.54 -16.61 -6.06
CA LYS A 372 -6.76 -17.42 -6.98
C LYS A 372 -6.64 -16.69 -8.32
N VAL A 373 -5.44 -16.58 -8.85
CA VAL A 373 -5.17 -16.00 -10.18
C VAL A 373 -5.28 -17.09 -11.23
N ASN A 374 -6.14 -16.90 -12.23
CA ASN A 374 -6.39 -17.86 -13.31
C ASN A 374 -5.45 -17.61 -14.50
N HIS A 375 -5.32 -18.61 -15.37
CA HIS A 375 -4.41 -18.56 -16.54
C HIS A 375 -4.77 -17.49 -17.57
N ASP A 376 -6.04 -17.09 -17.61
CA ASP A 376 -6.59 -16.09 -18.52
C ASP A 376 -6.55 -14.66 -17.95
N GLY A 377 -5.97 -14.47 -16.77
CA GLY A 377 -5.87 -13.18 -16.09
C GLY A 377 -7.10 -12.81 -15.26
N THR A 378 -8.12 -13.65 -15.21
CA THR A 378 -9.23 -13.52 -14.26
C THR A 378 -8.80 -13.98 -12.86
N ILE A 379 -9.59 -13.62 -11.85
CA ILE A 379 -9.35 -14.04 -10.46
C ILE A 379 -10.60 -14.65 -9.86
N THR A 380 -10.42 -15.52 -8.86
CA THR A 380 -11.53 -16.18 -8.15
C THR A 380 -11.33 -16.00 -6.65
N LEU A 381 -12.30 -15.39 -5.95
CA LEU A 381 -12.26 -15.25 -4.49
C LEU A 381 -12.26 -16.64 -3.84
N ILE A 382 -11.31 -16.86 -2.94
CA ILE A 382 -11.18 -18.12 -2.19
C ILE A 382 -11.40 -17.93 -0.69
N GLN A 383 -11.15 -16.74 -0.15
CA GLN A 383 -11.33 -16.44 1.27
C GLN A 383 -11.41 -14.93 1.50
N THR A 384 -12.14 -14.51 2.55
CA THR A 384 -12.04 -13.21 3.19
C THR A 384 -11.58 -13.43 4.61
N VAL A 385 -10.55 -12.68 5.06
CA VAL A 385 -9.95 -12.75 6.41
C VAL A 385 -10.07 -11.40 7.07
N GLY A 386 -10.64 -11.36 8.24
CA GLY A 386 -10.90 -10.16 9.03
C GLY A 386 -12.10 -10.36 9.95
N PRO A 387 -12.67 -9.29 10.51
CA PRO A 387 -12.19 -7.91 10.42
C PRO A 387 -10.99 -7.63 11.33
N PHE A 388 -10.18 -6.64 10.96
CA PHE A 388 -9.13 -6.05 11.78
C PHE A 388 -9.17 -4.51 11.65
N GLU A 389 -8.25 -3.81 12.29
CA GLU A 389 -8.32 -2.35 12.46
C GLU A 389 -8.29 -1.59 11.12
N GLY A 390 -9.20 -0.61 10.95
CA GLY A 390 -9.52 0.06 9.69
C GLY A 390 -8.55 1.17 9.25
N SER A 391 -7.31 1.22 9.78
CA SER A 391 -6.25 2.11 9.30
C SER A 391 -5.16 1.38 8.54
N SER A 392 -5.37 0.09 8.27
CA SER A 392 -4.37 -0.78 7.67
C SER A 392 -3.93 -0.29 6.30
N SER A 393 -2.64 -0.44 5.99
CA SER A 393 -2.02 0.03 4.76
C SER A 393 -0.87 -0.88 4.36
N GLY A 394 -0.58 -0.94 3.07
CA GLY A 394 0.51 -1.73 2.54
C GLY A 394 0.28 -3.23 2.63
N ALA A 395 0.64 -3.93 1.59
CA ALA A 395 0.60 -5.38 1.56
C ALA A 395 1.85 -5.94 0.88
N ALA A 396 2.42 -7.01 1.44
CA ALA A 396 3.47 -7.79 0.81
C ALA A 396 3.20 -9.27 1.02
N ALA A 397 3.56 -10.12 0.05
CA ALA A 397 3.33 -11.56 0.09
C ALA A 397 4.52 -12.36 -0.43
N TRP A 398 4.71 -13.57 0.13
CA TRP A 398 5.73 -14.52 -0.29
C TRP A 398 5.14 -15.90 -0.60
#